data_b614a28916c0f6d2fc07d408a5264fd3
#
_entry.id   b614a28916c0f6d2fc07d408a5264fd3
#
_cell.length_a   1.000
_cell.length_b   1.000
_cell.length_c   1.000
_cell.angle_alpha   90.00
_cell.angle_beta   90.00
_cell.angle_gamma   90.00
#
_symmetry.space_group_name_H-M   'P 1'
#
loop_
_entity.id
_entity.type
_entity.pdbx_description
1 polymer ?
#
loop_
_entity_poly.entity_id
_entity_poly.type
_entity_poly.pdbx_seq_one_letter_code
_entity_poly.pdbx_strand_id
1 'polypeptide(L)'
;MALQKLLLSEEQKDSVRTFLPVLGREVLNYNDRMEQELSFVSEQGMSRICTLPDNMPDSTDILAAITKPYKDKPVLLDLWETTCGPCRIAFKEMHEKKKELAARMHFVSIASEDSNLATWQRLIPNYIGDHYRLTKQQLQALHRQLPCETNAVPIWVLINADGTIHHAFTGWGNINLMMQEIAPVLQ
;
A
#
# COMPACT_ATOMS: atom_id res chain seq x y z
N MET A 1 -5.96 15.71 -0.60
CA MET A 1 -7.17 16.20 -1.31
C MET A 1 -8.00 15.11 -2.03
N ALA A 2 -7.46 13.99 -2.48
CA ALA A 2 -8.22 12.94 -3.19
C ALA A 2 -9.13 12.09 -2.28
N LEU A 3 -8.75 11.83 -1.03
CA LEU A 3 -9.50 10.99 -0.08
C LEU A 3 -10.78 11.66 0.46
N GLN A 4 -10.80 13.00 0.57
CA GLN A 4 -12.00 13.74 0.99
C GLN A 4 -13.19 13.63 0.01
N LYS A 5 -12.94 13.25 -1.26
CA LYS A 5 -14.02 13.02 -2.25
C LYS A 5 -14.79 11.71 -2.04
N LEU A 6 -14.34 10.83 -1.15
CA LEU A 6 -15.01 9.57 -0.81
C LEU A 6 -16.03 9.71 0.32
N LEU A 7 -15.96 10.82 1.07
CA LEU A 7 -16.89 11.11 2.15
C LEU A 7 -18.08 11.92 1.63
N LEU A 8 -19.22 11.70 2.23
CA LEU A 8 -20.41 12.51 1.95
C LEU A 8 -20.20 13.94 2.50
N SER A 9 -20.54 14.94 1.69
CA SER A 9 -20.67 16.32 2.18
C SER A 9 -21.83 16.44 3.17
N GLU A 10 -21.86 17.49 4.00
CA GLU A 10 -22.97 17.71 4.94
C GLU A 10 -24.33 17.82 4.20
N GLU A 11 -24.37 18.46 3.03
CA GLU A 11 -25.55 18.52 2.20
C GLU A 11 -26.02 17.14 1.71
N GLN A 12 -25.08 16.25 1.34
CA GLN A 12 -25.38 14.86 0.98
C GLN A 12 -25.85 14.06 2.18
N LYS A 13 -25.24 14.22 3.36
CA LYS A 13 -25.68 13.58 4.62
C LYS A 13 -27.11 14.00 4.98
N ASP A 14 -27.43 15.28 4.84
CA ASP A 14 -28.80 15.77 5.09
C ASP A 14 -29.81 15.23 4.07
N SER A 15 -29.43 15.12 2.82
CA SER A 15 -30.27 14.46 1.79
C SER A 15 -30.51 12.99 2.15
N VAL A 16 -29.50 12.26 2.58
CA VAL A 16 -29.62 10.87 3.02
C VAL A 16 -30.54 10.75 4.25
N ARG A 17 -30.43 11.64 5.23
CA ARG A 17 -31.32 11.67 6.40
C ARG A 17 -32.77 11.91 6.02
N THR A 18 -33.01 12.79 5.06
CA THR A 18 -34.34 13.22 4.65
C THR A 18 -35.06 12.18 3.79
N PHE A 19 -34.38 11.62 2.78
CA PHE A 19 -34.99 10.77 1.77
C PHE A 19 -34.88 9.27 2.04
N LEU A 20 -33.98 8.83 2.94
CA LEU A 20 -33.75 7.42 3.26
C LEU A 20 -33.69 7.19 4.77
N PRO A 21 -34.78 7.41 5.53
CA PRO A 21 -34.71 7.43 7.00
C PRO A 21 -34.33 6.08 7.66
N VAL A 22 -34.55 4.97 7.00
CA VAL A 22 -34.16 3.63 7.49
C VAL A 22 -32.81 3.19 6.94
N LEU A 23 -32.64 3.16 5.62
CA LEU A 23 -31.38 2.78 4.97
C LEU A 23 -30.31 3.85 5.14
N GLY A 24 -30.71 5.11 5.25
CA GLY A 24 -29.80 6.24 5.44
C GLY A 24 -28.98 6.15 6.72
N ARG A 25 -29.48 5.51 7.77
CA ARG A 25 -28.74 5.28 9.00
C ARG A 25 -27.49 4.41 8.75
N GLU A 26 -27.62 3.34 7.97
CA GLU A 26 -26.48 2.48 7.61
C GLU A 26 -25.48 3.20 6.72
N VAL A 27 -25.94 3.99 5.77
CA VAL A 27 -25.08 4.81 4.90
C VAL A 27 -24.32 5.85 5.72
N LEU A 28 -24.97 6.54 6.66
CA LEU A 28 -24.32 7.51 7.54
C LEU A 28 -23.35 6.84 8.51
N ASN A 29 -23.72 5.74 9.13
CA ASN A 29 -22.83 4.98 10.01
C ASN A 29 -21.59 4.46 9.26
N TYR A 30 -21.76 4.07 7.98
CA TYR A 30 -20.63 3.70 7.13
C TYR A 30 -19.74 4.91 6.84
N ASN A 31 -20.32 6.06 6.48
CA ASN A 31 -19.59 7.28 6.23
C ASN A 31 -18.82 7.75 7.48
N ASP A 32 -19.45 7.72 8.66
CA ASP A 32 -18.81 8.13 9.92
C ASP A 32 -17.64 7.20 10.30
N ARG A 33 -17.78 5.90 10.08
CA ARG A 33 -16.67 4.95 10.24
C ARG A 33 -15.53 5.24 9.26
N MET A 34 -15.84 5.54 8.00
CA MET A 34 -14.85 5.94 7.00
C MET A 34 -14.15 7.25 7.39
N GLU A 35 -14.88 8.21 7.92
CA GLU A 35 -14.34 9.49 8.38
C GLU A 35 -13.38 9.29 9.56
N GLN A 36 -13.74 8.43 10.52
CA GLN A 36 -12.86 8.07 11.64
C GLN A 36 -11.61 7.31 11.16
N GLU A 37 -11.75 6.34 10.25
CA GLU A 37 -10.61 5.64 9.66
C GLU A 37 -9.67 6.59 8.91
N LEU A 38 -10.21 7.56 8.17
CA LEU A 38 -9.43 8.55 7.44
C LEU A 38 -8.77 9.59 8.35
N SER A 39 -9.44 10.01 9.44
CA SER A 39 -8.86 10.92 10.43
C SER A 39 -7.72 10.29 11.20
N PHE A 40 -7.87 9.02 11.58
CA PHE A 40 -6.82 8.24 12.25
C PHE A 40 -5.52 8.20 11.44
N VAL A 41 -5.61 8.16 10.12
CA VAL A 41 -4.47 8.14 9.19
C VAL A 41 -3.84 9.52 9.01
N SER A 42 -4.66 10.57 8.91
CA SER A 42 -4.16 11.94 8.81
C SER A 42 -3.40 12.35 10.07
N GLU A 43 -3.76 11.81 11.23
CA GLU A 43 -3.09 12.08 12.51
C GLU A 43 -1.73 11.38 12.64
N GLN A 44 -1.48 10.26 11.95
CA GLN A 44 -0.23 9.53 12.09
C GLN A 44 0.78 9.77 10.96
N GLY A 45 0.39 10.34 9.82
CA GLY A 45 1.30 10.71 8.71
C GLY A 45 2.17 9.58 8.14
N MET A 46 1.86 8.32 8.46
CA MET A 46 2.69 7.17 8.12
C MET A 46 2.27 6.44 6.85
N SER A 47 1.23 6.92 6.17
CA SER A 47 0.74 6.38 4.90
C SER A 47 0.66 7.48 3.86
N ARG A 48 1.23 7.27 2.68
CA ARG A 48 1.27 8.25 1.60
C ARG A 48 0.94 7.60 0.26
N ILE A 49 0.08 8.25 -0.54
CA ILE A 49 -0.17 7.85 -1.93
C ILE A 49 0.89 8.47 -2.83
N CYS A 50 1.54 7.63 -3.61
CA CYS A 50 2.53 7.99 -4.61
C CYS A 50 2.04 7.57 -6.00
N THR A 51 2.50 8.28 -7.04
CA THR A 51 2.14 8.01 -8.44
C THR A 51 3.37 8.00 -9.33
N LEU A 52 3.34 7.18 -10.37
CA LEU A 52 4.22 7.28 -11.53
C LEU A 52 3.44 7.89 -12.71
N PRO A 53 4.11 8.52 -13.68
CA PRO A 53 3.46 8.94 -14.92
C PRO A 53 2.86 7.73 -15.67
N ASP A 54 1.61 7.85 -16.17
CA ASP A 54 0.91 6.74 -16.83
C ASP A 54 1.58 6.31 -18.15
N ASN A 55 2.20 7.24 -18.87
CA ASN A 55 2.80 7.06 -20.20
C ASN A 55 4.33 6.90 -20.15
N MET A 56 4.81 6.07 -19.25
CA MET A 56 6.24 5.71 -19.23
C MET A 56 6.56 4.76 -20.39
N PRO A 57 7.74 4.92 -21.04
CA PRO A 57 8.19 3.96 -22.05
C PRO A 57 8.30 2.54 -21.51
N ASP A 58 8.05 1.53 -22.35
CA ASP A 58 8.16 0.11 -21.98
C ASP A 58 9.56 -0.30 -21.48
N SER A 59 10.58 0.44 -21.91
CA SER A 59 11.98 0.26 -21.50
C SER A 59 12.29 0.87 -20.14
N THR A 60 11.33 1.51 -19.48
CA THR A 60 11.59 2.17 -18.21
C THR A 60 11.89 1.15 -17.12
N ASP A 61 12.93 1.42 -16.35
CA ASP A 61 13.19 0.71 -15.10
C ASP A 61 12.20 1.20 -14.03
N ILE A 62 11.08 0.46 -13.90
CA ILE A 62 10.00 0.78 -12.96
C ILE A 62 10.49 0.64 -11.52
N LEU A 63 11.30 -0.39 -11.23
CA LEU A 63 11.86 -0.57 -9.89
C LEU A 63 12.73 0.62 -9.50
N ALA A 64 13.64 1.04 -10.38
CA ALA A 64 14.48 2.22 -10.13
C ALA A 64 13.65 3.50 -10.02
N ALA A 65 12.59 3.67 -10.82
CA ALA A 65 11.72 4.84 -10.74
C ALA A 65 11.00 4.92 -9.38
N ILE A 66 10.53 3.79 -8.84
CA ILE A 66 9.89 3.70 -7.53
C ILE A 66 10.90 3.93 -6.40
N THR A 67 12.09 3.31 -6.48
CA THR A 67 13.07 3.31 -5.38
C THR A 67 13.95 4.55 -5.34
N LYS A 68 13.98 5.34 -6.42
CA LYS A 68 14.78 6.57 -6.51
C LYS A 68 14.67 7.52 -5.31
N PRO A 69 13.49 7.74 -4.68
CA PRO A 69 13.36 8.60 -3.51
C PRO A 69 13.96 8.04 -2.22
N TYR A 70 14.30 6.74 -2.16
CA TYR A 70 14.62 6.01 -0.93
C TYR A 70 16.08 5.57 -0.82
N LYS A 71 17.03 6.45 -1.23
CA LYS A 71 18.47 6.10 -1.29
C LYS A 71 19.23 6.23 0.03
N ASP A 72 18.57 6.58 1.11
CA ASP A 72 19.18 6.79 2.42
C ASP A 72 19.07 5.58 3.35
N LYS A 73 18.13 4.68 3.06
CA LYS A 73 17.84 3.49 3.89
C LYS A 73 17.38 2.33 3.02
N PRO A 74 17.49 1.10 3.53
CA PRO A 74 16.89 -0.08 2.89
C PRO A 74 15.39 0.09 2.68
N VAL A 75 14.84 -0.58 1.68
CA VAL A 75 13.41 -0.58 1.35
C VAL A 75 12.86 -2.00 1.48
N LEU A 76 11.76 -2.16 2.20
CA LEU A 76 10.89 -3.31 2.06
C LEU A 76 9.75 -2.93 1.11
N LEU A 77 9.79 -3.49 -0.09
CA LEU A 77 8.77 -3.32 -1.10
C LEU A 77 7.86 -4.55 -1.11
N ASP A 78 6.55 -4.35 -1.13
CA ASP A 78 5.58 -5.43 -1.26
C ASP A 78 4.64 -5.21 -2.45
N LEU A 79 4.37 -6.29 -3.19
CA LEU A 79 3.31 -6.34 -4.20
C LEU A 79 2.11 -7.05 -3.61
N TRP A 80 0.94 -6.44 -3.72
CA TRP A 80 -0.29 -6.95 -3.12
C TRP A 80 -1.53 -6.62 -3.94
N GLU A 81 -2.65 -7.24 -3.60
CA GLU A 81 -3.96 -6.97 -4.19
C GLU A 81 -5.03 -6.82 -3.10
N THR A 82 -6.06 -6.03 -3.35
CA THR A 82 -7.14 -5.80 -2.38
C THR A 82 -7.91 -7.06 -2.00
N THR A 83 -7.91 -8.07 -2.86
CA THR A 83 -8.53 -9.38 -2.67
C THR A 83 -7.61 -10.42 -2.03
N CYS A 84 -6.31 -10.10 -1.89
CA CYS A 84 -5.31 -11.01 -1.34
C CYS A 84 -5.43 -11.13 0.19
N GLY A 85 -5.97 -12.24 0.65
CA GLY A 85 -6.12 -12.54 2.09
C GLY A 85 -4.80 -12.56 2.85
N PRO A 86 -3.79 -13.35 2.42
CA PRO A 86 -2.47 -13.38 3.06
C PRO A 86 -1.78 -12.00 3.11
N CYS A 87 -1.93 -11.16 2.07
CA CYS A 87 -1.39 -9.81 2.08
C CYS A 87 -1.98 -8.96 3.21
N ARG A 88 -3.28 -9.04 3.41
CA ARG A 88 -3.99 -8.27 4.46
C ARG A 88 -3.60 -8.74 5.86
N ILE A 89 -3.38 -10.05 6.05
CA ILE A 89 -2.85 -10.61 7.30
C ILE A 89 -1.45 -10.05 7.56
N ALA A 90 -0.58 -10.10 6.56
CA ALA A 90 0.78 -9.57 6.65
C ALA A 90 0.80 -8.09 7.05
N PHE A 91 -0.01 -7.23 6.42
CA PHE A 91 -0.09 -5.82 6.78
C PHE A 91 -0.48 -5.61 8.25
N LYS A 92 -1.46 -6.39 8.74
CA LYS A 92 -1.91 -6.30 10.13
C LYS A 92 -0.80 -6.74 11.10
N GLU A 93 -0.14 -7.86 10.83
CA GLU A 93 0.92 -8.38 11.70
C GLU A 93 2.18 -7.52 11.66
N MET A 94 2.51 -6.92 10.51
CA MET A 94 3.65 -6.04 10.33
C MET A 94 3.44 -4.62 10.89
N HIS A 95 2.23 -4.23 11.26
CA HIS A 95 1.89 -2.85 11.59
C HIS A 95 2.82 -2.26 12.66
N GLU A 96 2.92 -2.90 13.83
CA GLU A 96 3.78 -2.40 14.91
C GLU A 96 5.27 -2.49 14.55
N LYS A 97 5.69 -3.53 13.83
CA LYS A 97 7.08 -3.66 13.38
C LYS A 97 7.46 -2.58 12.35
N LYS A 98 6.57 -2.21 11.45
CA LYS A 98 6.79 -1.09 10.54
C LYS A 98 6.97 0.24 11.30
N LYS A 99 6.22 0.48 12.38
CA LYS A 99 6.44 1.64 13.26
C LYS A 99 7.83 1.64 13.89
N GLU A 100 8.22 0.50 14.49
CA GLU A 100 9.53 0.36 15.13
C GLU A 100 10.69 0.56 14.13
N LEU A 101 10.51 0.13 12.90
CA LEU A 101 11.55 0.15 11.86
C LEU A 101 11.54 1.41 10.99
N ALA A 102 10.54 2.28 11.09
CA ALA A 102 10.39 3.46 10.21
C ALA A 102 11.60 4.42 10.22
N ALA A 103 12.34 4.47 11.34
CA ALA A 103 13.58 5.25 11.40
C ALA A 103 14.74 4.60 10.62
N ARG A 104 14.68 3.31 10.32
CA ARG A 104 15.79 2.50 9.79
C ARG A 104 15.56 1.98 8.38
N MET A 105 14.31 1.91 7.89
CA MET A 105 13.98 1.45 6.55
C MET A 105 12.71 2.12 6.02
N HIS A 106 12.55 2.09 4.71
CA HIS A 106 11.32 2.53 4.03
C HIS A 106 10.41 1.35 3.72
N PHE A 107 9.10 1.63 3.68
CA PHE A 107 8.07 0.66 3.31
C PHE A 107 7.33 1.16 2.08
N VAL A 108 7.30 0.35 1.04
CA VAL A 108 6.66 0.69 -0.23
C VAL A 108 5.73 -0.45 -0.62
N SER A 109 4.45 -0.14 -0.82
CA SER A 109 3.43 -1.11 -1.17
C SER A 109 2.86 -0.82 -2.55
N ILE A 110 2.83 -1.82 -3.41
CA ILE A 110 2.43 -1.72 -4.82
C ILE A 110 1.20 -2.59 -5.05
N ALA A 111 0.13 -1.97 -5.55
CA ALA A 111 -1.06 -2.66 -6.06
C ALA A 111 -1.20 -2.44 -7.56
N SER A 112 -1.91 -3.34 -8.25
CA SER A 112 -2.27 -3.12 -9.65
C SER A 112 -3.52 -2.27 -9.80
N GLU A 113 -3.74 -1.74 -11.01
CA GLU A 113 -4.98 -1.08 -11.37
C GLU A 113 -6.20 -2.03 -11.41
N ASP A 114 -5.98 -3.35 -11.39
CA ASP A 114 -7.06 -4.34 -11.28
C ASP A 114 -7.63 -4.41 -9.85
N SER A 115 -6.88 -4.00 -8.85
CA SER A 115 -7.42 -3.76 -7.51
C SER A 115 -8.50 -2.69 -7.55
N ASN A 116 -9.67 -3.01 -6.98
CA ASN A 116 -10.77 -2.05 -6.92
C ASN A 116 -10.32 -0.75 -6.24
N LEU A 117 -10.43 0.39 -6.94
CA LEU A 117 -9.89 1.67 -6.48
C LEU A 117 -10.47 2.11 -5.13
N ALA A 118 -11.80 2.00 -4.97
CA ALA A 118 -12.45 2.41 -3.72
C ALA A 118 -12.04 1.54 -2.54
N THR A 119 -11.88 0.22 -2.76
CA THR A 119 -11.38 -0.71 -1.75
C THR A 119 -9.92 -0.41 -1.40
N TRP A 120 -9.07 -0.18 -2.40
CA TRP A 120 -7.68 0.18 -2.21
C TRP A 120 -7.55 1.47 -1.40
N GLN A 121 -8.26 2.54 -1.79
CA GLN A 121 -8.25 3.83 -1.09
C GLN A 121 -8.74 3.73 0.37
N ARG A 122 -9.65 2.81 0.66
CA ARG A 122 -10.14 2.55 2.03
C ARG A 122 -9.14 1.78 2.88
N LEU A 123 -8.34 0.89 2.28
CA LEU A 123 -7.42 0.03 3.02
C LEU A 123 -6.08 0.69 3.32
N ILE A 124 -5.49 1.42 2.34
CA ILE A 124 -4.14 1.99 2.48
C ILE A 124 -3.97 2.92 3.68
N PRO A 125 -4.98 3.67 4.14
CA PRO A 125 -4.85 4.45 5.35
C PRO A 125 -4.38 3.65 6.58
N ASN A 126 -4.74 2.38 6.66
CA ASN A 126 -4.37 1.51 7.78
C ASN A 126 -3.00 0.82 7.59
N TYR A 127 -2.30 1.09 6.48
CA TYR A 127 -1.06 0.43 6.12
C TYR A 127 0.09 1.44 6.06
N ILE A 128 1.10 1.22 6.88
CA ILE A 128 2.26 2.11 6.97
C ILE A 128 3.12 1.98 5.72
N GLY A 129 3.48 3.12 5.12
CA GLY A 129 4.38 3.23 3.99
C GLY A 129 3.84 4.06 2.83
N ASP A 130 4.57 4.04 1.74
CA ASP A 130 4.22 4.71 0.49
C ASP A 130 3.50 3.72 -0.43
N HIS A 131 2.34 4.13 -0.95
CA HIS A 131 1.45 3.27 -1.71
C HIS A 131 1.36 3.71 -3.16
N TYR A 132 1.77 2.83 -4.06
CA TYR A 132 1.63 2.98 -5.51
C TYR A 132 0.50 2.09 -6.02
N ARG A 133 -0.21 2.59 -7.03
CA ARG A 133 -1.15 1.81 -7.82
C ARG A 133 -0.73 1.89 -9.27
N LEU A 134 -0.14 0.82 -9.78
CA LEU A 134 0.47 0.76 -11.10
C LEU A 134 -0.54 0.35 -12.17
N THR A 135 -0.34 0.85 -13.39
CA THR A 135 -1.02 0.31 -14.57
C THR A 135 -0.56 -1.13 -14.84
N LYS A 136 -1.35 -1.89 -15.60
CA LYS A 136 -0.97 -3.26 -16.01
C LYS A 136 0.40 -3.31 -16.69
N GLN A 137 0.66 -2.34 -17.56
CA GLN A 137 1.92 -2.22 -18.28
C GLN A 137 3.09 -1.99 -17.35
N GLN A 138 2.96 -1.05 -16.40
CA GLN A 138 3.98 -0.77 -15.39
C GLN A 138 4.23 -1.99 -14.48
N LEU A 139 3.16 -2.65 -14.04
CA LEU A 139 3.28 -3.85 -13.18
C LEU A 139 3.96 -5.01 -13.92
N GLN A 140 3.62 -5.23 -15.20
CA GLN A 140 4.29 -6.24 -16.02
C GLN A 140 5.77 -5.90 -16.23
N ALA A 141 6.12 -4.63 -16.43
CA ALA A 141 7.50 -4.19 -16.51
C ALA A 141 8.25 -4.44 -15.19
N LEU A 142 7.63 -4.11 -14.06
CA LEU A 142 8.18 -4.39 -12.73
C LEU A 142 8.42 -5.89 -12.52
N HIS A 143 7.44 -6.75 -12.81
CA HIS A 143 7.59 -8.21 -12.67
C HIS A 143 8.79 -8.78 -13.45
N ARG A 144 9.07 -8.24 -14.65
CA ARG A 144 10.26 -8.66 -15.44
C ARG A 144 11.59 -8.25 -14.79
N GLN A 145 11.58 -7.27 -13.89
CA GLN A 145 12.76 -6.75 -13.19
C GLN A 145 13.02 -7.46 -11.85
N LEU A 146 12.03 -8.19 -11.34
CA LEU A 146 12.14 -8.90 -10.07
C LEU A 146 12.62 -10.34 -10.26
N PRO A 147 13.53 -10.83 -9.42
CA PRO A 147 14.01 -12.21 -9.46
C PRO A 147 12.99 -13.17 -8.80
N CYS A 148 11.73 -13.15 -9.28
CA CYS A 148 10.64 -13.97 -8.76
C CYS A 148 10.13 -14.91 -9.84
N GLU A 149 9.94 -16.18 -9.50
CA GLU A 149 9.42 -17.21 -10.43
C GLU A 149 7.91 -17.12 -10.65
N THR A 150 7.21 -16.40 -9.80
CA THR A 150 5.74 -16.28 -9.82
C THR A 150 5.29 -14.83 -9.60
N ASN A 151 4.12 -14.50 -10.17
CA ASN A 151 3.44 -13.23 -9.93
C ASN A 151 2.38 -13.33 -8.83
N ALA A 152 2.33 -14.45 -8.09
CA ALA A 152 1.37 -14.63 -7.01
C ALA A 152 1.74 -13.75 -5.79
N VAL A 153 0.79 -12.94 -5.34
CA VAL A 153 0.98 -12.02 -4.21
C VAL A 153 0.67 -12.69 -2.87
N PRO A 154 1.32 -12.28 -1.76
CA PRO A 154 2.29 -11.19 -1.67
C PRO A 154 3.65 -11.56 -2.23
N ILE A 155 4.29 -10.60 -2.92
CA ILE A 155 5.70 -10.65 -3.29
C ILE A 155 6.43 -9.61 -2.44
N TRP A 156 7.52 -10.00 -1.82
CA TRP A 156 8.37 -9.16 -0.99
C TRP A 156 9.71 -8.96 -1.65
N VAL A 157 10.19 -7.72 -1.68
CA VAL A 157 11.50 -7.37 -2.21
C VAL A 157 12.24 -6.53 -1.18
N LEU A 158 13.36 -7.04 -0.70
CA LEU A 158 14.29 -6.33 0.14
C LEU A 158 15.33 -5.66 -0.74
N ILE A 159 15.48 -4.36 -0.58
CA ILE A 159 16.36 -3.51 -1.39
C ILE A 159 17.31 -2.79 -0.46
N ASN A 160 18.62 -2.89 -0.75
CA ASN A 160 19.66 -2.19 -0.02
C ASN A 160 19.56 -0.66 -0.22
N ALA A 161 20.18 0.12 0.65
CA ALA A 161 20.21 1.57 0.54
C ALA A 161 20.86 2.09 -0.77
N ASP A 162 21.69 1.29 -1.43
CA ASP A 162 22.28 1.59 -2.75
C ASP A 162 21.32 1.32 -3.93
N GLY A 163 20.15 0.74 -3.66
CA GLY A 163 19.12 0.41 -4.64
C GLY A 163 19.24 -1.00 -5.25
N THR A 164 20.21 -1.79 -4.85
CA THR A 164 20.34 -3.19 -5.31
C THR A 164 19.36 -4.10 -4.59
N ILE A 165 18.80 -5.09 -5.28
CA ILE A 165 17.95 -6.11 -4.66
C ILE A 165 18.83 -7.00 -3.77
N HIS A 166 18.51 -7.06 -2.48
CA HIS A 166 19.14 -7.98 -1.54
C HIS A 166 18.50 -9.37 -1.65
N HIS A 167 17.17 -9.45 -1.56
CA HIS A 167 16.40 -10.68 -1.64
C HIS A 167 14.98 -10.42 -2.13
N ALA A 168 14.37 -11.38 -2.82
CA ALA A 168 12.97 -11.36 -3.19
C ALA A 168 12.34 -12.73 -2.94
N PHE A 169 11.13 -12.75 -2.36
CA PHE A 169 10.41 -13.97 -2.01
C PHE A 169 8.90 -13.78 -2.07
N THR A 170 8.14 -14.87 -2.04
CA THR A 170 6.69 -14.85 -2.17
C THR A 170 6.00 -15.51 -0.99
N GLY A 171 4.74 -15.10 -0.76
CA GLY A 171 3.91 -15.65 0.31
C GLY A 171 4.06 -14.94 1.65
N TRP A 172 3.26 -15.37 2.60
CA TRP A 172 3.31 -14.91 3.99
C TRP A 172 3.37 -16.11 4.92
N GLY A 173 4.43 -16.24 5.67
CA GLY A 173 4.57 -17.24 6.72
C GLY A 173 4.10 -16.70 8.07
N ASN A 174 4.93 -15.84 8.67
CA ASN A 174 4.64 -15.13 9.91
C ASN A 174 5.66 -14.00 10.13
N ILE A 175 5.40 -13.19 11.16
CA ILE A 175 6.25 -12.04 11.49
C ILE A 175 7.70 -12.41 11.81
N ASN A 176 7.94 -13.55 12.45
CA ASN A 176 9.32 -13.95 12.84
C ASN A 176 10.16 -14.29 11.60
N LEU A 177 9.58 -14.99 10.62
CA LEU A 177 10.25 -15.27 9.34
C LEU A 177 10.55 -13.98 8.60
N MET A 178 9.57 -13.05 8.53
CA MET A 178 9.79 -11.75 7.91
C MET A 178 10.93 -10.98 8.60
N MET A 179 11.01 -11.00 9.93
CA MET A 179 12.09 -10.32 10.65
C MET A 179 13.46 -10.95 10.41
N GLN A 180 13.53 -12.26 10.16
CA GLN A 180 14.77 -12.93 9.75
C GLN A 180 15.23 -12.47 8.37
N GLU A 181 14.30 -12.29 7.43
CA GLU A 181 14.60 -11.75 6.09
C GLU A 181 15.08 -10.29 6.15
N ILE A 182 14.47 -9.46 7.00
CA ILE A 182 14.80 -8.03 7.13
C ILE A 182 16.15 -7.80 7.84
N ALA A 183 16.49 -8.63 8.81
CA ALA A 183 17.66 -8.41 9.67
C ALA A 183 19.00 -8.14 8.93
N PRO A 184 19.32 -8.82 7.82
CA PRO A 184 20.58 -8.58 7.09
C PRO A 184 20.70 -7.17 6.49
N VAL A 185 19.59 -6.57 6.02
CA VAL A 185 19.62 -5.23 5.38
C VAL A 185 19.64 -4.09 6.40
N LEU A 186 19.44 -4.38 7.69
CA LEU A 186 19.48 -3.41 8.77
C LEU A 186 20.88 -3.28 9.44
N GLN A 187 21.83 -4.07 9.03
CA GLN A 187 23.21 -3.99 9.53
C GLN A 187 23.97 -2.90 8.80
#